data_a9eb5b2ebf85b3c84fa69cb626bee9f5
#
_entry.id   a9eb5b2ebf85b3c84fa69cb626bee9f5
#
_cell.length_a   1.000
_cell.length_b   1.000
_cell.length_c   1.000
_cell.angle_alpha   90.00
_cell.angle_beta   90.00
_cell.angle_gamma   90.00
#
_symmetry.space_group_name_H-M   'P 1'
#
loop_
_entity.id
_entity.type
_entity.pdbx_description
1 polymer ?
#
loop_
_entity_poly.entity_id
_entity_poly.type
_entity_poly.pdbx_seq_one_letter_code
_entity_poly.pdbx_strand_id
1 'polypeptide(L)'
;MFKSKASKYNIVDFTPYNKDILDELAKACRKYGMKLGFYYSQAQDWNNPGGATHRRPMQQGWPNPNSEAIDAYTLAHNGSWDPIQQTRTIEEYTDSVAIPQIKELLENYGDVAVIWWNTPSGPASCAKKINEVIKKYPQVITNDRLIRNEKHITGDYKTPEQMIPTEKQLDGTDWETCMTLNNSWGYQCRGIVWKSPQTLIVNLIDIVSKGGNLLLNIGPDPEGVIPEGNVKRLKIIGKWMKKYGNSIYGTERCKVKKPDFGYCTQRIIGNKTHIYLHVINWPEDRQLLFRLYQNASSVRLLHNGQKLNFKNTHDGIYINTPRKAPDKIASVIELTFDSVLPRYPIKSMNDNNYDIIDGNN
;
A
#
# COMPACT_ATOMS: atom_id res chain seq x y z
N MET A 1 -10.66 6.17 18.35
CA MET A 1 -10.40 6.41 19.80
C MET A 1 -10.03 7.88 20.05
N PHE A 2 -10.73 8.80 19.41
CA PHE A 2 -10.55 10.25 19.48
C PHE A 2 -11.72 10.87 20.25
N LYS A 3 -11.64 12.14 20.62
CA LYS A 3 -12.71 12.87 21.31
C LYS A 3 -13.93 12.96 20.36
N SER A 4 -14.96 12.18 20.69
CA SER A 4 -16.18 12.09 19.89
C SER A 4 -17.42 12.36 20.75
N LYS A 5 -18.38 13.09 20.19
CA LYS A 5 -19.70 13.28 20.83
C LYS A 5 -20.62 12.06 20.61
N ALA A 6 -20.32 11.24 19.60
CA ALA A 6 -21.14 10.08 19.24
C ALA A 6 -20.90 8.86 20.15
N SER A 7 -19.74 8.79 20.83
CA SER A 7 -19.43 7.69 21.75
C SER A 7 -18.52 8.18 22.89
N LYS A 8 -18.86 7.79 24.10
CA LYS A 8 -18.00 8.05 25.28
C LYS A 8 -16.83 7.07 25.38
N TYR A 9 -16.82 5.99 24.59
CA TYR A 9 -15.69 5.07 24.53
C TYR A 9 -14.58 5.66 23.65
N ASN A 10 -13.87 6.62 24.24
CA ASN A 10 -12.76 7.29 23.60
C ASN A 10 -11.67 7.61 24.65
N ILE A 11 -10.47 7.98 24.19
CA ILE A 11 -9.30 8.15 25.05
C ILE A 11 -9.48 9.32 26.06
N VAL A 12 -10.27 10.32 25.69
CA VAL A 12 -10.47 11.52 26.55
C VAL A 12 -11.43 11.23 27.69
N ASP A 13 -12.57 10.60 27.38
CA ASP A 13 -13.65 10.40 28.34
C ASP A 13 -13.48 9.10 29.15
N PHE A 14 -12.81 8.08 28.60
CA PHE A 14 -12.73 6.75 29.17
C PHE A 14 -11.38 6.41 29.84
N THR A 15 -10.37 7.29 29.70
CA THR A 15 -9.05 7.08 30.30
C THR A 15 -8.60 8.30 31.08
N PRO A 16 -7.65 8.14 32.03
CA PRO A 16 -7.08 9.28 32.77
C PRO A 16 -6.19 10.20 31.92
N TYR A 17 -5.96 9.88 30.65
CA TYR A 17 -5.11 10.66 29.77
C TYR A 17 -5.67 12.06 29.46
N ASN A 18 -6.99 12.20 29.35
CA ASN A 18 -7.75 13.46 29.22
C ASN A 18 -7.31 14.39 28.07
N LYS A 19 -6.63 13.88 27.05
CA LYS A 19 -6.19 14.67 25.88
C LYS A 19 -6.62 13.96 24.59
N ASP A 20 -6.99 14.75 23.61
CA ASP A 20 -7.28 14.24 22.27
C ASP A 20 -5.99 14.04 21.48
N ILE A 21 -5.59 12.78 21.32
CA ILE A 21 -4.35 12.43 20.60
C ILE A 21 -4.40 12.82 19.12
N LEU A 22 -5.60 12.86 18.51
CA LEU A 22 -5.74 13.25 17.11
C LEU A 22 -5.55 14.76 16.93
N ASP A 23 -5.97 15.59 17.88
CA ASP A 23 -5.71 17.04 17.86
C ASP A 23 -4.20 17.32 17.96
N GLU A 24 -3.50 16.65 18.86
CA GLU A 24 -2.04 16.76 18.97
C GLU A 24 -1.32 16.28 17.69
N LEU A 25 -1.79 15.17 17.10
CA LEU A 25 -1.26 14.67 15.83
C LEU A 25 -1.52 15.65 14.68
N ALA A 26 -2.73 16.19 14.58
CA ALA A 26 -3.09 17.19 13.57
C ALA A 26 -2.24 18.45 13.66
N LYS A 27 -1.99 18.95 14.88
CA LYS A 27 -1.06 20.07 15.12
C LYS A 27 0.35 19.76 14.67
N ALA A 28 0.85 18.55 14.96
CA ALA A 28 2.17 18.11 14.53
C ALA A 28 2.25 17.98 12.99
N CYS A 29 1.24 17.41 12.35
CA CYS A 29 1.18 17.31 10.88
C CYS A 29 1.26 18.71 10.24
N ARG A 30 0.48 19.68 10.72
CA ARG A 30 0.55 21.06 10.23
C ARG A 30 1.93 21.70 10.44
N LYS A 31 2.51 21.51 11.64
CA LYS A 31 3.84 22.04 11.96
C LYS A 31 4.94 21.53 11.03
N TYR A 32 4.85 20.26 10.62
CA TYR A 32 5.89 19.62 9.81
C TYR A 32 5.52 19.51 8.33
N GLY A 33 4.41 20.09 7.88
CA GLY A 33 3.95 20.03 6.50
C GLY A 33 3.56 18.62 6.02
N MET A 34 3.11 17.77 6.94
CA MET A 34 2.65 16.41 6.64
C MET A 34 1.14 16.40 6.41
N LYS A 35 0.71 15.63 5.41
CA LYS A 35 -0.72 15.40 5.18
C LYS A 35 -1.29 14.47 6.24
N LEU A 36 -2.47 14.81 6.77
CA LEU A 36 -3.18 14.02 7.77
C LEU A 36 -4.15 13.06 7.08
N GLY A 37 -4.20 11.82 7.54
CA GLY A 37 -5.20 10.84 7.12
C GLY A 37 -5.67 10.01 8.30
N PHE A 38 -6.87 9.45 8.17
CA PHE A 38 -7.47 8.63 9.21
C PHE A 38 -7.82 7.23 8.71
N TYR A 39 -7.58 6.24 9.56
CA TYR A 39 -8.11 4.90 9.44
C TYR A 39 -9.43 4.81 10.17
N TYR A 40 -10.48 4.29 9.51
CA TYR A 40 -11.80 4.12 10.11
C TYR A 40 -12.40 2.75 9.79
N SER A 41 -12.80 2.02 10.82
CA SER A 41 -13.45 0.70 10.72
C SER A 41 -14.96 0.85 10.82
N GLN A 42 -15.63 1.07 9.69
CA GLN A 42 -17.04 1.46 9.62
C GLN A 42 -18.05 0.39 10.07
N ALA A 43 -17.64 -0.87 10.18
CA ALA A 43 -18.53 -1.98 10.51
C ALA A 43 -17.85 -3.04 11.40
N GLN A 44 -16.93 -2.60 12.26
CA GLN A 44 -16.22 -3.43 13.23
C GLN A 44 -16.05 -2.76 14.59
N ASP A 45 -17.03 -1.96 14.98
CA ASP A 45 -17.06 -1.32 16.29
C ASP A 45 -17.75 -2.26 17.29
N TRP A 46 -16.94 -3.06 17.96
CA TRP A 46 -17.42 -4.03 18.94
C TRP A 46 -17.95 -3.38 20.23
N ASN A 47 -17.63 -2.14 20.52
CA ASN A 47 -18.08 -1.45 21.73
C ASN A 47 -19.47 -0.81 21.59
N ASN A 48 -19.74 -0.18 20.44
CA ASN A 48 -21.04 0.45 20.23
C ASN A 48 -22.04 -0.54 19.63
N PRO A 49 -23.25 -0.69 20.20
CA PRO A 49 -24.28 -1.60 19.68
C PRO A 49 -24.56 -1.38 18.19
N GLY A 50 -24.71 -2.46 17.44
CA GLY A 50 -24.92 -2.46 15.99
C GLY A 50 -23.66 -2.36 15.14
N GLY A 51 -22.52 -1.94 15.74
CA GLY A 51 -21.28 -1.65 15.01
C GLY A 51 -20.50 -2.87 14.51
N ALA A 52 -20.81 -4.08 14.99
CA ALA A 52 -20.14 -5.31 14.60
C ALA A 52 -21.09 -6.46 14.24
N THR A 53 -22.34 -6.16 13.88
CA THR A 53 -23.36 -7.17 13.58
C THR A 53 -23.07 -7.97 12.30
N HIS A 54 -22.32 -7.44 11.36
CA HIS A 54 -22.05 -8.06 10.05
C HIS A 54 -20.60 -8.58 9.91
N ARG A 55 -19.99 -9.11 10.97
CA ARG A 55 -18.66 -9.71 10.87
C ARG A 55 -18.70 -11.00 10.03
N ARG A 56 -17.57 -11.33 9.40
CA ARG A 56 -17.42 -12.60 8.69
C ARG A 56 -17.38 -13.78 9.66
N PRO A 57 -17.86 -14.97 9.25
CA PRO A 57 -17.67 -16.21 10.01
C PRO A 57 -16.19 -16.44 10.38
N MET A 58 -15.94 -16.91 11.60
CA MET A 58 -14.57 -17.14 12.08
C MET A 58 -13.85 -18.24 11.29
N GLN A 59 -14.58 -19.23 10.78
CA GLN A 59 -14.02 -20.31 9.96
C GLN A 59 -13.48 -19.81 8.60
N GLN A 60 -13.94 -18.67 8.11
CA GLN A 60 -13.46 -18.04 6.89
C GLN A 60 -12.29 -17.07 7.11
N GLY A 61 -11.86 -16.91 8.36
CA GLY A 61 -10.80 -16.00 8.76
C GLY A 61 -9.55 -16.71 9.23
N TRP A 62 -9.00 -16.23 10.34
CA TRP A 62 -7.79 -16.79 10.96
C TRP A 62 -8.12 -18.09 11.70
N PRO A 63 -7.21 -19.09 11.69
CA PRO A 63 -7.40 -20.31 12.46
C PRO A 63 -7.66 -20.00 13.93
N ASN A 64 -8.78 -20.48 14.45
CA ASN A 64 -9.18 -20.34 15.85
C ASN A 64 -9.82 -21.66 16.30
N PRO A 65 -9.34 -22.30 17.37
CA PRO A 65 -9.89 -23.58 17.85
C PRO A 65 -11.35 -23.50 18.26
N ASN A 66 -11.86 -22.30 18.57
CA ASN A 66 -13.25 -22.06 18.96
C ASN A 66 -14.12 -21.52 17.81
N SER A 67 -13.61 -21.47 16.57
CA SER A 67 -14.30 -20.82 15.45
C SER A 67 -15.68 -21.42 15.18
N GLU A 68 -15.85 -22.72 15.27
CA GLU A 68 -17.14 -23.40 15.07
C GLU A 68 -18.17 -22.97 16.09
N ALA A 69 -17.81 -22.97 17.38
CA ALA A 69 -18.71 -22.56 18.46
C ALA A 69 -19.09 -21.06 18.35
N ILE A 70 -18.12 -20.21 18.00
CA ILE A 70 -18.35 -18.78 17.81
C ILE A 70 -19.26 -18.52 16.61
N ASP A 71 -19.07 -19.24 15.50
CA ASP A 71 -19.91 -19.09 14.32
C ASP A 71 -21.32 -19.63 14.53
N ALA A 72 -21.47 -20.75 15.23
CA ALA A 72 -22.78 -21.27 15.63
C ALA A 72 -23.53 -20.28 16.54
N TYR A 73 -22.86 -19.71 17.53
CA TYR A 73 -23.42 -18.67 18.39
C TYR A 73 -23.83 -17.43 17.57
N THR A 74 -22.95 -16.98 16.69
CA THR A 74 -23.20 -15.82 15.81
C THR A 74 -24.42 -16.02 14.92
N LEU A 75 -24.57 -17.22 14.33
CA LEU A 75 -25.71 -17.58 13.50
C LEU A 75 -27.02 -17.60 14.30
N ALA A 76 -27.00 -18.20 15.50
CA ALA A 76 -28.14 -18.24 16.39
C ALA A 76 -28.60 -16.84 16.89
N HIS A 77 -27.72 -15.84 16.73
CA HIS A 77 -27.95 -14.47 17.16
C HIS A 77 -27.94 -13.49 15.97
N ASN A 78 -28.54 -13.86 14.85
CA ASN A 78 -28.74 -13.02 13.67
C ASN A 78 -27.49 -12.33 13.12
N GLY A 79 -26.35 -13.03 13.17
CA GLY A 79 -25.06 -12.51 12.71
C GLY A 79 -24.28 -11.71 13.76
N SER A 80 -24.80 -11.56 14.98
CA SER A 80 -24.07 -10.93 16.07
C SER A 80 -23.40 -11.98 16.99
N TRP A 81 -22.13 -11.78 17.23
CA TRP A 81 -21.33 -12.59 18.17
C TRP A 81 -21.50 -12.15 19.64
N ASP A 82 -22.18 -11.02 19.87
CA ASP A 82 -22.40 -10.42 21.19
C ASP A 82 -23.86 -9.95 21.31
N PRO A 83 -24.60 -10.34 22.35
CA PRO A 83 -25.98 -9.91 22.58
C PRO A 83 -26.16 -8.39 22.65
N ILE A 84 -25.16 -7.67 23.14
CA ILE A 84 -25.20 -6.19 23.20
C ILE A 84 -25.24 -5.60 21.79
N GLN A 85 -24.54 -6.21 20.83
CA GLN A 85 -24.53 -5.78 19.44
C GLN A 85 -25.92 -5.89 18.77
N GLN A 86 -26.79 -6.75 19.26
CA GLN A 86 -28.15 -6.93 18.73
C GLN A 86 -29.14 -5.88 19.21
N THR A 87 -28.79 -5.05 20.18
CA THR A 87 -29.67 -4.00 20.69
C THR A 87 -29.89 -2.85 19.71
N ARG A 88 -29.08 -2.80 18.62
CA ARG A 88 -29.24 -1.87 17.50
C ARG A 88 -28.91 -2.56 16.19
N THR A 89 -29.51 -2.05 15.11
CA THR A 89 -29.16 -2.45 13.75
C THR A 89 -27.86 -1.76 13.30
N ILE A 90 -27.24 -2.27 12.24
CA ILE A 90 -26.07 -1.61 11.62
C ILE A 90 -26.45 -0.25 11.02
N GLU A 91 -27.69 -0.09 10.55
CA GLU A 91 -28.21 1.18 10.04
C GLU A 91 -28.32 2.22 11.16
N GLU A 92 -28.88 1.86 12.31
CA GLU A 92 -28.96 2.73 13.48
C GLU A 92 -27.58 3.13 14.00
N TYR A 93 -26.63 2.19 14.04
CA TYR A 93 -25.24 2.47 14.36
C TYR A 93 -24.62 3.43 13.33
N THR A 94 -24.82 3.16 12.05
CA THR A 94 -24.28 4.01 10.98
C THR A 94 -24.77 5.46 11.11
N ASP A 95 -26.05 5.65 11.37
CA ASP A 95 -26.66 6.97 11.49
C ASP A 95 -26.28 7.69 12.79
N SER A 96 -26.17 6.96 13.91
CA SER A 96 -25.97 7.55 15.24
C SER A 96 -24.51 7.61 15.69
N VAL A 97 -23.62 6.80 15.12
CA VAL A 97 -22.21 6.73 15.52
C VAL A 97 -21.27 6.94 14.34
N ALA A 98 -21.32 6.09 13.31
CA ALA A 98 -20.30 6.11 12.25
C ALA A 98 -20.32 7.43 11.47
N ILE A 99 -21.46 7.88 10.97
CA ILE A 99 -21.58 9.15 10.22
C ILE A 99 -21.19 10.36 11.07
N PRO A 100 -21.69 10.53 12.32
CA PRO A 100 -21.23 11.60 13.19
C PRO A 100 -19.71 11.59 13.40
N GLN A 101 -19.11 10.43 13.69
CA GLN A 101 -17.67 10.32 13.90
C GLN A 101 -16.85 10.65 12.63
N ILE A 102 -17.30 10.21 11.45
CA ILE A 102 -16.65 10.54 10.18
C ILE A 102 -16.67 12.06 9.94
N LYS A 103 -17.82 12.72 10.22
CA LYS A 103 -17.90 14.18 10.14
C LYS A 103 -16.96 14.86 11.13
N GLU A 104 -16.93 14.40 12.37
CA GLU A 104 -15.99 14.92 13.39
C GLU A 104 -14.52 14.79 12.94
N LEU A 105 -14.15 13.67 12.32
CA LEU A 105 -12.80 13.47 11.77
C LEU A 105 -12.48 14.45 10.64
N LEU A 106 -13.46 14.74 9.78
CA LEU A 106 -13.29 15.62 8.61
C LEU A 106 -13.32 17.11 8.98
N GLU A 107 -14.00 17.50 10.06
CA GLU A 107 -14.27 18.89 10.41
C GLU A 107 -13.39 19.41 11.56
N ASN A 108 -12.99 18.57 12.52
CA ASN A 108 -12.35 19.03 13.75
C ASN A 108 -10.83 19.07 13.72
N TYR A 109 -10.17 18.44 12.74
CA TYR A 109 -8.71 18.24 12.76
C TYR A 109 -7.97 18.98 11.63
N GLY A 110 -8.68 19.83 10.87
CA GLY A 110 -8.14 20.59 9.74
C GLY A 110 -8.16 19.79 8.44
N ASP A 111 -7.19 20.05 7.55
CA ASP A 111 -7.16 19.45 6.22
C ASP A 111 -6.85 17.95 6.27
N VAL A 112 -7.86 17.14 6.03
CA VAL A 112 -7.76 15.68 5.93
C VAL A 112 -7.53 15.30 4.47
N ALA A 113 -6.49 14.52 4.21
CA ALA A 113 -6.13 14.09 2.86
C ALA A 113 -6.73 12.73 2.50
N VAL A 114 -6.89 11.81 3.47
CA VAL A 114 -7.35 10.45 3.20
C VAL A 114 -8.19 9.91 4.36
N ILE A 115 -9.25 9.18 4.03
CA ILE A 115 -9.92 8.24 4.94
C ILE A 115 -9.65 6.82 4.42
N TRP A 116 -8.94 6.04 5.22
CA TRP A 116 -8.64 4.64 4.95
C TRP A 116 -9.70 3.75 5.62
N TRP A 117 -10.63 3.20 4.83
CA TRP A 117 -11.64 2.25 5.31
C TRP A 117 -11.02 0.89 5.59
N ASN A 118 -11.55 0.20 6.62
CA ASN A 118 -11.16 -1.18 6.87
C ASN A 118 -12.38 -2.11 6.74
N THR A 119 -12.10 -3.33 6.30
CA THR A 119 -13.03 -4.46 6.18
C THR A 119 -14.38 -4.07 5.57
N PRO A 120 -14.55 -4.24 4.26
CA PRO A 120 -15.78 -3.93 3.54
C PRO A 120 -16.89 -4.90 3.96
N SER A 121 -17.59 -4.56 5.02
CA SER A 121 -18.71 -5.32 5.59
C SER A 121 -19.90 -4.39 5.82
N GLY A 122 -21.07 -4.99 5.96
CA GLY A 122 -22.31 -4.25 6.14
C GLY A 122 -23.09 -4.03 4.85
N PRO A 123 -24.33 -3.54 4.94
CA PRO A 123 -25.22 -3.35 3.81
C PRO A 123 -24.84 -2.15 2.94
N ALA A 124 -25.17 -2.25 1.65
CA ALA A 124 -24.93 -1.19 0.68
C ALA A 124 -25.65 0.13 1.05
N SER A 125 -26.76 0.07 1.76
CA SER A 125 -27.48 1.24 2.29
C SER A 125 -26.61 2.10 3.20
N CYS A 126 -25.88 1.48 4.12
CA CYS A 126 -24.95 2.16 5.02
C CYS A 126 -23.78 2.79 4.28
N ALA A 127 -23.15 2.03 3.37
CA ALA A 127 -22.05 2.52 2.56
C ALA A 127 -22.47 3.72 1.68
N LYS A 128 -23.67 3.70 1.10
CA LYS A 128 -24.23 4.83 0.33
C LYS A 128 -24.36 6.09 1.20
N LYS A 129 -24.92 5.97 2.40
CA LYS A 129 -25.03 7.10 3.33
C LYS A 129 -23.67 7.70 3.70
N ILE A 130 -22.67 6.86 4.00
CA ILE A 130 -21.30 7.30 4.30
C ILE A 130 -20.70 7.99 3.07
N ASN A 131 -20.85 7.41 1.87
CA ASN A 131 -20.33 7.99 0.64
C ASN A 131 -20.91 9.37 0.34
N GLU A 132 -22.20 9.60 0.62
CA GLU A 132 -22.82 10.93 0.48
C GLU A 132 -22.22 11.97 1.45
N VAL A 133 -21.69 11.54 2.58
CA VAL A 133 -20.92 12.44 3.46
C VAL A 133 -19.58 12.77 2.82
N ILE A 134 -18.82 11.76 2.34
CA ILE A 134 -17.50 11.94 1.75
C ILE A 134 -17.55 12.84 0.50
N LYS A 135 -18.56 12.71 -0.35
CA LYS A 135 -18.73 13.56 -1.54
C LYS A 135 -18.75 15.07 -1.25
N LYS A 136 -19.03 15.48 -0.03
CA LYS A 136 -18.97 16.89 0.39
C LYS A 136 -17.56 17.40 0.63
N TYR A 137 -16.58 16.50 0.62
CA TYR A 137 -15.16 16.77 0.87
C TYR A 137 -14.31 16.27 -0.31
N PRO A 138 -14.39 16.90 -1.49
CA PRO A 138 -13.78 16.39 -2.73
C PRO A 138 -12.24 16.33 -2.69
N GLN A 139 -11.61 16.96 -1.70
CA GLN A 139 -10.17 16.89 -1.47
C GLN A 139 -9.73 15.61 -0.74
N VAL A 140 -10.66 14.86 -0.15
CA VAL A 140 -10.39 13.65 0.62
C VAL A 140 -10.45 12.44 -0.29
N ILE A 141 -9.35 11.71 -0.43
CA ILE A 141 -9.33 10.44 -1.14
C ILE A 141 -9.69 9.28 -0.22
N THR A 142 -10.26 8.23 -0.79
CA THR A 142 -10.65 7.01 -0.06
C THR A 142 -10.19 5.76 -0.78
N ASN A 143 -9.95 4.68 -0.03
CA ASN A 143 -9.67 3.38 -0.60
C ASN A 143 -10.96 2.62 -0.98
N ASP A 144 -10.81 1.46 -1.62
CA ASP A 144 -11.88 0.58 -2.10
C ASP A 144 -12.55 -0.29 -1.01
N ARG A 145 -12.32 0.02 0.29
CA ARG A 145 -12.79 -0.83 1.40
C ARG A 145 -14.04 -0.33 2.11
N LEU A 146 -14.72 0.69 1.61
CA LEU A 146 -16.00 1.09 2.16
C LEU A 146 -17.05 0.01 1.95
N ILE A 147 -17.12 -0.55 0.74
CA ILE A 147 -17.94 -1.71 0.37
C ILE A 147 -17.34 -2.41 -0.84
N ARG A 148 -17.51 -3.73 -0.95
CA ARG A 148 -17.13 -4.49 -2.15
C ARG A 148 -18.33 -4.65 -3.09
N ASN A 149 -18.04 -4.75 -4.41
CA ASN A 149 -18.99 -5.08 -5.46
C ASN A 149 -20.14 -4.07 -5.69
N GLU A 150 -20.02 -2.84 -5.17
CA GLU A 150 -20.93 -1.75 -5.50
C GLU A 150 -20.32 -0.82 -6.55
N LYS A 151 -20.87 -0.84 -7.77
CA LYS A 151 -20.33 -0.12 -8.94
C LYS A 151 -20.19 1.39 -8.78
N HIS A 152 -20.91 1.98 -7.83
CA HIS A 152 -20.93 3.44 -7.62
C HIS A 152 -20.17 3.91 -6.37
N ILE A 153 -19.52 2.98 -5.66
CA ILE A 153 -18.72 3.27 -4.45
C ILE A 153 -17.42 2.49 -4.57
N THR A 154 -16.50 2.97 -5.40
CA THR A 154 -15.27 2.24 -5.73
C THR A 154 -14.05 2.70 -4.96
N GLY A 155 -14.12 3.88 -4.30
CA GLY A 155 -12.95 4.57 -3.77
C GLY A 155 -12.05 5.13 -4.89
N ASP A 156 -11.03 5.87 -4.50
CA ASP A 156 -10.09 6.52 -5.42
C ASP A 156 -8.91 5.60 -5.76
N TYR A 157 -8.63 4.61 -4.91
CA TYR A 157 -7.54 3.66 -5.11
C TYR A 157 -7.84 2.28 -4.50
N LYS A 158 -7.18 1.24 -5.02
CA LYS A 158 -7.32 -0.14 -4.57
C LYS A 158 -6.32 -0.49 -3.48
N THR A 159 -6.71 -1.40 -2.59
CA THR A 159 -5.89 -1.84 -1.46
C THR A 159 -5.79 -3.36 -1.36
N PRO A 160 -5.06 -4.04 -2.25
CA PRO A 160 -4.70 -5.44 -2.04
C PRO A 160 -3.95 -5.61 -0.72
N GLU A 161 -4.19 -6.74 -0.04
CA GLU A 161 -3.63 -6.99 1.28
C GLU A 161 -2.74 -8.23 1.26
N GLN A 162 -1.50 -8.11 1.76
CA GLN A 162 -0.49 -9.17 1.82
C GLN A 162 -0.16 -9.80 0.46
N MET A 163 -0.50 -9.16 -0.64
CA MET A 163 -0.26 -9.63 -1.99
C MET A 163 0.13 -8.49 -2.92
N ILE A 164 0.86 -8.81 -3.96
CA ILE A 164 1.20 -7.90 -5.05
C ILE A 164 0.39 -8.34 -6.27
N PRO A 165 -0.43 -7.47 -6.87
CA PRO A 165 -1.20 -7.81 -8.05
C PRO A 165 -0.30 -8.26 -9.21
N THR A 166 -0.79 -9.23 -9.99
CA THR A 166 -0.19 -9.57 -11.28
C THR A 166 -0.49 -8.47 -12.30
N GLU A 167 0.26 -8.42 -13.39
CA GLU A 167 0.03 -7.46 -14.48
C GLU A 167 -1.44 -7.49 -15.00
N LYS A 168 -2.02 -8.69 -15.09
CA LYS A 168 -3.41 -8.89 -15.56
C LYS A 168 -4.47 -8.38 -14.58
N GLN A 169 -4.13 -8.18 -13.31
CA GLN A 169 -5.04 -7.67 -12.28
C GLN A 169 -4.98 -6.14 -12.16
N LEU A 170 -4.03 -5.50 -12.84
CA LEU A 170 -3.90 -4.05 -12.88
C LEU A 170 -4.76 -3.49 -14.00
N ASP A 171 -5.73 -2.67 -13.65
CA ASP A 171 -6.68 -2.05 -14.58
C ASP A 171 -6.45 -0.54 -14.79
N GLY A 172 -5.30 -0.05 -14.37
CA GLY A 172 -4.94 1.37 -14.45
C GLY A 172 -5.40 2.22 -13.25
N THR A 173 -6.18 1.65 -12.33
CA THR A 173 -6.52 2.33 -11.06
C THR A 173 -5.28 2.40 -10.17
N ASP A 174 -5.09 3.53 -9.50
CA ASP A 174 -4.06 3.66 -8.46
C ASP A 174 -4.25 2.63 -7.35
N TRP A 175 -3.17 2.15 -6.78
CA TRP A 175 -3.23 1.12 -5.76
C TRP A 175 -2.09 1.21 -4.73
N GLU A 176 -2.40 0.68 -3.56
CA GLU A 176 -1.48 0.52 -2.45
C GLU A 176 -1.61 -0.89 -1.90
N THR A 177 -0.52 -1.60 -1.65
CA THR A 177 -0.61 -2.84 -0.90
C THR A 177 -0.14 -2.65 0.52
N CYS A 178 -0.95 -3.11 1.47
CA CYS A 178 -0.58 -3.16 2.87
C CYS A 178 0.02 -4.54 3.20
N MET A 179 1.21 -4.52 3.81
CA MET A 179 1.97 -5.72 4.18
C MET A 179 2.58 -5.61 5.57
N THR A 180 2.81 -6.76 6.19
CA THR A 180 3.51 -6.87 7.46
C THR A 180 5.00 -7.20 7.28
N LEU A 181 5.83 -6.84 8.25
CA LEU A 181 7.23 -7.26 8.32
C LEU A 181 7.38 -8.73 8.77
N ASN A 182 6.33 -9.28 9.37
CA ASN A 182 6.27 -10.64 9.88
C ASN A 182 4.92 -11.29 9.50
N ASN A 183 4.49 -12.28 10.23
CA ASN A 183 3.23 -13.00 10.06
C ASN A 183 2.04 -12.41 10.84
N SER A 184 2.14 -11.19 11.39
CA SER A 184 1.06 -10.55 12.14
C SER A 184 0.97 -9.04 11.88
N TRP A 185 -0.25 -8.49 11.94
CA TRP A 185 -0.49 -7.04 11.95
C TRP A 185 -0.14 -6.41 13.30
N GLY A 186 -0.55 -7.03 14.40
CA GLY A 186 -0.28 -6.57 15.74
C GLY A 186 1.01 -7.14 16.33
N TYR A 187 1.34 -6.71 17.53
CA TYR A 187 2.44 -7.25 18.31
C TYR A 187 2.23 -8.73 18.63
N GLN A 188 3.29 -9.50 18.50
CA GLN A 188 3.35 -10.88 18.95
C GLN A 188 4.57 -11.09 19.83
N CYS A 189 4.37 -11.72 20.98
CA CYS A 189 5.48 -12.12 21.87
C CYS A 189 6.05 -13.52 21.53
N ARG A 190 5.34 -14.35 20.75
CA ARG A 190 5.72 -15.72 20.39
C ARG A 190 5.35 -16.02 18.93
N GLY A 191 6.00 -17.03 18.35
CA GLY A 191 5.66 -17.52 17.01
C GLY A 191 5.92 -16.53 15.87
N ILE A 192 6.84 -15.59 16.05
CA ILE A 192 7.14 -14.56 15.06
C ILE A 192 7.94 -15.17 13.91
N VAL A 193 7.37 -15.13 12.71
CA VAL A 193 8.03 -15.48 11.45
C VAL A 193 8.32 -14.21 10.66
N TRP A 194 9.59 -13.87 10.56
CA TRP A 194 10.03 -12.64 9.92
C TRP A 194 10.25 -12.82 8.42
N LYS A 195 9.74 -11.89 7.62
CA LYS A 195 10.17 -11.77 6.22
C LYS A 195 11.64 -11.34 6.16
N SER A 196 12.40 -11.84 5.20
CA SER A 196 13.80 -11.45 5.02
C SER A 196 13.90 -10.00 4.51
N PRO A 197 14.99 -9.28 4.81
CA PRO A 197 15.23 -7.98 4.20
C PRO A 197 15.25 -8.01 2.67
N GLN A 198 15.72 -9.10 2.08
CA GLN A 198 15.69 -9.31 0.64
C GLN A 198 14.25 -9.37 0.12
N THR A 199 13.39 -10.18 0.74
CA THR A 199 11.97 -10.26 0.38
C THR A 199 11.29 -8.89 0.45
N LEU A 200 11.54 -8.12 1.52
CA LEU A 200 10.92 -6.81 1.72
C LEU A 200 11.37 -5.78 0.67
N ILE A 201 12.66 -5.75 0.32
CA ILE A 201 13.20 -4.84 -0.70
C ILE A 201 12.72 -5.26 -2.09
N VAL A 202 12.70 -6.56 -2.41
CA VAL A 202 12.19 -7.04 -3.70
C VAL A 202 10.70 -6.77 -3.84
N ASN A 203 9.91 -6.95 -2.77
CA ASN A 203 8.48 -6.58 -2.78
C ASN A 203 8.29 -5.08 -3.03
N LEU A 204 9.07 -4.21 -2.37
CA LEU A 204 9.01 -2.77 -2.63
C LEU A 204 9.31 -2.45 -4.10
N ILE A 205 10.35 -3.04 -4.66
CA ILE A 205 10.73 -2.86 -6.07
C ILE A 205 9.62 -3.36 -7.00
N ASP A 206 9.06 -4.54 -6.76
CA ASP A 206 7.98 -5.12 -7.57
C ASP A 206 6.74 -4.22 -7.54
N ILE A 207 6.32 -3.78 -6.36
CA ILE A 207 5.17 -2.88 -6.16
C ILE A 207 5.35 -1.60 -6.97
N VAL A 208 6.48 -0.91 -6.79
CA VAL A 208 6.73 0.38 -7.44
C VAL A 208 6.90 0.22 -8.96
N SER A 209 7.51 -0.89 -9.42
CA SER A 209 7.63 -1.19 -10.85
C SER A 209 6.29 -1.35 -11.55
N LYS A 210 5.25 -1.68 -10.80
CA LYS A 210 3.85 -1.80 -11.26
C LYS A 210 3.00 -0.55 -10.97
N GLY A 211 3.62 0.54 -10.50
CA GLY A 211 2.96 1.81 -10.20
C GLY A 211 2.21 1.84 -8.87
N GLY A 212 2.44 0.89 -7.98
CA GLY A 212 1.81 0.84 -6.66
C GLY A 212 2.61 1.49 -5.54
N ASN A 213 1.97 1.67 -4.40
CA ASN A 213 2.58 2.12 -3.15
C ASN A 213 2.63 0.97 -2.13
N LEU A 214 3.65 0.96 -1.28
CA LEU A 214 3.79 0.01 -0.18
C LEU A 214 3.46 0.67 1.15
N LEU A 215 2.42 0.18 1.83
CA LEU A 215 2.13 0.44 3.24
C LEU A 215 2.72 -0.70 4.07
N LEU A 216 3.87 -0.47 4.71
CA LEU A 216 4.58 -1.49 5.49
C LEU A 216 4.27 -1.34 6.98
N ASN A 217 3.54 -2.31 7.52
CA ASN A 217 3.10 -2.31 8.90
C ASN A 217 4.22 -2.68 9.89
N ILE A 218 4.23 -1.98 11.01
CA ILE A 218 4.99 -2.32 12.22
C ILE A 218 4.00 -2.62 13.35
N GLY A 219 4.34 -3.55 14.24
CA GLY A 219 3.51 -3.88 15.42
C GLY A 219 4.25 -3.48 16.69
N PRO A 220 4.09 -2.24 17.20
CA PRO A 220 4.67 -1.84 18.48
C PRO A 220 4.16 -2.72 19.63
N ASP A 221 4.95 -2.88 20.67
CA ASP A 221 4.54 -3.54 21.89
C ASP A 221 3.55 -2.67 22.71
N PRO A 222 3.01 -3.16 23.83
CA PRO A 222 2.06 -2.40 24.66
C PRO A 222 2.61 -1.07 25.19
N GLU A 223 3.92 -0.92 25.32
CA GLU A 223 4.61 0.29 25.76
C GLU A 223 4.87 1.25 24.58
N GLY A 224 4.48 0.87 23.35
CA GLY A 224 4.69 1.65 22.13
C GLY A 224 6.11 1.50 21.54
N VAL A 225 6.92 0.58 22.05
CA VAL A 225 8.27 0.34 21.55
C VAL A 225 8.24 -0.53 20.31
N ILE A 226 8.96 -0.10 19.28
CA ILE A 226 9.08 -0.89 18.04
C ILE A 226 10.03 -2.07 18.28
N PRO A 227 9.58 -3.33 18.13
CA PRO A 227 10.40 -4.51 18.36
C PRO A 227 11.70 -4.52 17.54
N GLU A 228 12.77 -5.03 18.14
CA GLU A 228 14.11 -5.03 17.54
C GLU A 228 14.15 -5.69 16.16
N GLY A 229 13.35 -6.75 15.96
CA GLY A 229 13.22 -7.43 14.67
C GLY A 229 12.71 -6.52 13.55
N ASN A 230 11.76 -5.60 13.86
CA ASN A 230 11.31 -4.56 12.93
C ASN A 230 12.42 -3.55 12.66
N VAL A 231 13.04 -3.03 13.73
CA VAL A 231 14.11 -2.01 13.64
C VAL A 231 15.28 -2.51 12.78
N LYS A 232 15.72 -3.75 12.96
CA LYS A 232 16.79 -4.36 12.14
C LYS A 232 16.45 -4.35 10.66
N ARG A 233 15.22 -4.74 10.30
CA ARG A 233 14.76 -4.79 8.90
C ARG A 233 14.61 -3.41 8.29
N LEU A 234 13.99 -2.49 9.02
CA LEU A 234 13.84 -1.10 8.58
C LEU A 234 15.19 -0.41 8.36
N LYS A 235 16.18 -0.67 9.22
CA LYS A 235 17.55 -0.15 9.04
C LYS A 235 18.21 -0.70 7.77
N ILE A 236 17.99 -1.97 7.41
CA ILE A 236 18.54 -2.56 6.17
C ILE A 236 17.84 -1.95 4.95
N ILE A 237 16.51 -1.86 4.98
CA ILE A 237 15.73 -1.18 3.93
C ILE A 237 16.20 0.27 3.78
N GLY A 238 16.34 1.00 4.89
CA GLY A 238 16.81 2.38 4.89
C GLY A 238 18.22 2.56 4.31
N LYS A 239 19.15 1.62 4.58
CA LYS A 239 20.49 1.62 3.96
C LYS A 239 20.41 1.41 2.45
N TRP A 240 19.55 0.52 1.97
CA TRP A 240 19.32 0.30 0.55
C TRP A 240 18.67 1.53 -0.10
N MET A 241 17.63 2.08 0.51
CA MET A 241 16.95 3.29 0.05
C MET A 241 17.87 4.52 0.01
N LYS A 242 18.80 4.65 0.95
CA LYS A 242 19.80 5.75 0.91
C LYS A 242 20.67 5.69 -0.36
N LYS A 243 20.94 4.50 -0.90
CA LYS A 243 21.73 4.32 -2.13
C LYS A 243 20.88 4.44 -3.39
N TYR A 244 19.65 3.95 -3.36
CA TYR A 244 18.85 3.68 -4.55
C TYR A 244 17.46 4.34 -4.53
N GLY A 245 17.14 5.14 -3.52
CA GLY A 245 15.83 5.76 -3.36
C GLY A 245 15.34 6.59 -4.56
N ASN A 246 16.26 7.15 -5.35
CA ASN A 246 15.93 7.85 -6.59
C ASN A 246 15.26 6.95 -7.65
N SER A 247 15.45 5.63 -7.56
CA SER A 247 14.80 4.66 -8.43
C SER A 247 13.44 4.18 -7.90
N ILE A 248 13.03 4.70 -6.73
CA ILE A 248 11.76 4.38 -6.06
C ILE A 248 10.89 5.63 -5.95
N TYR A 249 11.40 6.69 -5.29
CA TYR A 249 10.63 7.89 -5.05
C TYR A 249 10.38 8.70 -6.32
N GLY A 250 9.11 9.07 -6.55
CA GLY A 250 8.70 9.89 -7.69
C GLY A 250 8.94 9.22 -9.04
N THR A 251 9.03 7.89 -9.04
CA THR A 251 9.03 7.08 -10.26
C THR A 251 7.64 6.60 -10.60
N GLU A 252 7.45 6.25 -11.83
CA GLU A 252 6.24 5.64 -12.38
C GLU A 252 6.59 4.28 -12.99
N ARG A 253 5.55 3.52 -13.30
CA ARG A 253 5.67 2.24 -13.97
C ARG A 253 6.40 2.41 -15.30
N CYS A 254 7.46 1.62 -15.51
CA CYS A 254 8.10 1.48 -16.80
C CYS A 254 7.30 0.46 -17.63
N LYS A 255 6.72 0.91 -18.75
CA LYS A 255 5.82 0.07 -19.56
C LYS A 255 6.58 -0.84 -20.53
N VAL A 256 7.52 -1.57 -20.00
CA VAL A 256 8.19 -2.68 -20.69
C VAL A 256 7.84 -3.97 -19.99
N LYS A 257 7.91 -5.09 -20.70
CA LYS A 257 7.79 -6.39 -20.06
C LYS A 257 8.83 -6.52 -18.96
N LYS A 258 8.44 -7.16 -17.86
CA LYS A 258 9.35 -7.46 -16.75
C LYS A 258 10.62 -8.14 -17.30
N PRO A 259 11.80 -7.53 -17.11
CA PRO A 259 13.06 -8.13 -17.56
C PRO A 259 13.39 -9.39 -16.77
N ASP A 260 14.09 -10.34 -17.40
CA ASP A 260 14.48 -11.60 -16.75
C ASP A 260 15.44 -11.39 -15.56
N PHE A 261 16.22 -10.31 -15.58
CA PHE A 261 17.14 -9.95 -14.52
C PHE A 261 16.48 -9.28 -13.30
N GLY A 262 15.19 -8.88 -13.40
CA GLY A 262 14.52 -8.20 -12.29
C GLY A 262 13.36 -7.30 -12.69
N TYR A 263 13.46 -5.99 -12.45
CA TYR A 263 12.38 -5.03 -12.61
C TYR A 263 12.89 -3.71 -13.20
N CYS A 264 11.98 -2.82 -13.60
CA CYS A 264 12.34 -1.46 -13.98
C CYS A 264 11.28 -0.45 -13.52
N THR A 265 11.75 0.76 -13.23
CA THR A 265 10.94 1.94 -12.97
C THR A 265 11.42 3.08 -13.87
N GLN A 266 10.59 4.09 -14.08
CA GLN A 266 11.00 5.25 -14.88
C GLN A 266 10.63 6.57 -14.20
N ARG A 267 11.33 7.62 -14.59
CA ARG A 267 11.07 8.98 -14.16
C ARG A 267 11.41 9.96 -15.29
N ILE A 268 10.54 10.96 -15.48
CA ILE A 268 10.80 12.05 -16.41
C ILE A 268 11.36 13.23 -15.60
N ILE A 269 12.52 13.73 -16.01
CA ILE A 269 13.18 14.90 -15.40
C ILE A 269 13.48 15.90 -16.53
N GLY A 270 12.77 17.02 -16.55
CA GLY A 270 12.80 17.95 -17.66
C GLY A 270 12.29 17.28 -18.95
N ASN A 271 13.10 17.30 -20.00
CA ASN A 271 12.83 16.65 -21.28
C ASN A 271 13.51 15.29 -21.45
N LYS A 272 14.02 14.69 -20.37
CA LYS A 272 14.73 13.41 -20.40
C LYS A 272 13.96 12.34 -19.65
N THR A 273 14.07 11.11 -20.13
CA THR A 273 13.59 9.93 -19.41
C THR A 273 14.76 9.21 -18.74
N HIS A 274 14.57 8.89 -17.48
CA HIS A 274 15.47 8.03 -16.70
C HIS A 274 14.77 6.71 -16.44
N ILE A 275 15.37 5.60 -16.89
CA ILE A 275 14.91 4.25 -16.58
C ILE A 275 15.91 3.64 -15.60
N TYR A 276 15.36 3.08 -14.52
CA TYR A 276 16.12 2.41 -13.48
C TYR A 276 15.89 0.91 -13.58
N LEU A 277 16.95 0.16 -13.91
CA LEU A 277 16.93 -1.29 -13.94
C LEU A 277 17.31 -1.82 -12.56
N HIS A 278 16.38 -2.46 -11.89
CA HIS A 278 16.60 -3.13 -10.61
C HIS A 278 17.04 -4.56 -10.88
N VAL A 279 18.34 -4.78 -10.85
CA VAL A 279 18.95 -6.07 -11.19
C VAL A 279 19.01 -6.95 -9.94
N ILE A 280 18.11 -7.93 -9.87
CA ILE A 280 18.05 -8.94 -8.80
C ILE A 280 18.98 -10.10 -9.16
N ASN A 281 18.93 -10.54 -10.42
CA ASN A 281 19.76 -11.60 -10.95
C ASN A 281 20.94 -10.97 -11.71
N TRP A 282 22.08 -10.79 -11.01
CA TRP A 282 23.27 -10.18 -11.62
C TRP A 282 23.91 -11.14 -12.62
N PRO A 283 24.20 -10.70 -13.87
CA PRO A 283 24.69 -11.59 -14.91
C PRO A 283 26.13 -12.09 -14.63
N GLU A 284 26.34 -13.40 -14.71
CA GLU A 284 27.63 -14.02 -14.51
C GLU A 284 28.58 -13.76 -15.70
N ASP A 285 28.04 -13.70 -16.92
CA ASP A 285 28.74 -13.38 -18.16
C ASP A 285 29.08 -11.89 -18.31
N ARG A 286 28.68 -11.08 -17.34
CA ARG A 286 28.86 -9.62 -17.30
C ARG A 286 28.11 -8.87 -18.41
N GLN A 287 27.14 -9.48 -19.04
CA GLN A 287 26.29 -8.85 -20.06
C GLN A 287 24.85 -8.81 -19.61
N LEU A 288 24.24 -7.65 -19.72
CA LEU A 288 22.83 -7.45 -19.44
C LEU A 288 22.19 -6.87 -20.69
N LEU A 289 21.15 -7.53 -21.18
CA LEU A 289 20.36 -7.05 -22.29
C LEU A 289 19.05 -6.44 -21.77
N PHE A 290 18.86 -5.16 -22.01
CA PHE A 290 17.58 -4.49 -21.79
C PHE A 290 16.90 -4.29 -23.15
N ARG A 291 15.80 -4.99 -23.36
CA ARG A 291 15.06 -5.01 -24.62
C ARG A 291 14.21 -3.76 -24.78
N LEU A 292 14.80 -2.72 -25.36
CA LEU A 292 14.19 -1.43 -25.66
C LEU A 292 14.75 -0.90 -26.97
N TYR A 293 13.87 -0.41 -27.86
CA TYR A 293 14.26 0.10 -29.20
C TYR A 293 14.90 1.48 -29.18
N GLN A 294 14.62 2.28 -28.14
CA GLN A 294 15.13 3.62 -28.04
C GLN A 294 16.60 3.59 -27.61
N ASN A 295 17.40 4.46 -28.21
CA ASN A 295 18.82 4.56 -27.89
C ASN A 295 19.02 5.28 -26.56
N ALA A 296 19.68 4.64 -25.62
CA ALA A 296 20.14 5.32 -24.42
C ALA A 296 21.30 6.26 -24.76
N SER A 297 21.35 7.43 -24.13
CA SER A 297 22.46 8.39 -24.23
C SER A 297 23.50 8.19 -23.14
N SER A 298 23.12 7.57 -22.01
CA SER A 298 24.02 7.28 -20.90
C SER A 298 23.55 6.07 -20.10
N VAL A 299 24.50 5.28 -19.61
CA VAL A 299 24.27 4.15 -18.69
C VAL A 299 25.26 4.23 -17.54
N ARG A 300 24.75 4.14 -16.29
CA ARG A 300 25.61 4.22 -15.10
C ARG A 300 25.06 3.39 -13.92
N LEU A 301 25.93 3.02 -13.00
CA LEU A 301 25.51 2.50 -11.69
C LEU A 301 24.93 3.64 -10.85
N LEU A 302 23.70 3.48 -10.33
CA LEU A 302 23.00 4.56 -9.63
C LEU A 302 23.72 4.96 -8.32
N HIS A 303 24.27 3.99 -7.58
CA HIS A 303 24.82 4.23 -6.23
C HIS A 303 26.08 5.11 -6.17
N ASN A 304 26.86 5.13 -7.23
CA ASN A 304 28.15 5.86 -7.27
C ASN A 304 28.38 6.66 -8.56
N GLY A 305 27.43 6.60 -9.52
CA GLY A 305 27.52 7.30 -10.80
C GLY A 305 28.52 6.72 -11.79
N GLN A 306 29.15 5.57 -11.51
CA GLN A 306 30.12 4.94 -12.42
C GLN A 306 29.48 4.65 -13.77
N LYS A 307 30.01 5.21 -14.83
CA LYS A 307 29.60 4.94 -16.21
C LYS A 307 29.89 3.49 -16.59
N LEU A 308 28.94 2.88 -17.29
CA LEU A 308 29.05 1.55 -17.84
C LEU A 308 29.20 1.61 -19.37
N ASN A 309 30.01 0.74 -19.95
CA ASN A 309 30.06 0.56 -21.40
C ASN A 309 28.76 -0.11 -21.85
N PHE A 310 28.18 0.41 -22.91
CA PHE A 310 26.92 -0.12 -23.48
C PHE A 310 26.92 0.04 -25.00
N LYS A 311 26.03 -0.71 -25.65
CA LYS A 311 25.79 -0.65 -27.09
C LYS A 311 24.31 -0.68 -27.37
N ASN A 312 23.81 0.33 -28.05
CA ASN A 312 22.46 0.34 -28.62
C ASN A 312 22.45 -0.53 -29.87
N THR A 313 21.56 -1.48 -29.97
CA THR A 313 21.41 -2.42 -31.10
C THR A 313 19.95 -2.56 -31.48
N HIS A 314 19.68 -3.27 -32.56
CA HIS A 314 18.33 -3.61 -32.98
C HIS A 314 17.63 -4.58 -31.99
N ASP A 315 18.38 -5.33 -31.17
CA ASP A 315 17.84 -6.27 -30.17
C ASP A 315 17.61 -5.61 -28.80
N GLY A 316 18.10 -4.38 -28.60
CA GLY A 316 18.02 -3.64 -27.36
C GLY A 316 19.35 -3.01 -26.96
N ILE A 317 19.49 -2.72 -25.69
CA ILE A 317 20.65 -2.08 -25.11
C ILE A 317 21.46 -3.12 -24.35
N TYR A 318 22.64 -3.47 -24.91
CA TYR A 318 23.60 -4.33 -24.25
C TYR A 318 24.45 -3.52 -23.28
N ILE A 319 24.57 -3.96 -22.05
CA ILE A 319 25.27 -3.25 -20.96
C ILE A 319 26.32 -4.16 -20.38
N ASN A 320 27.59 -3.71 -20.40
CA ASN A 320 28.67 -4.42 -19.74
C ASN A 320 28.68 -4.13 -18.25
N THR A 321 28.43 -5.14 -17.44
CA THR A 321 28.34 -5.01 -15.98
C THR A 321 29.68 -5.33 -15.30
N PRO A 322 29.96 -4.76 -14.12
CA PRO A 322 31.05 -5.23 -13.27
C PRO A 322 30.89 -6.72 -12.92
N ARG A 323 32.03 -7.39 -12.66
CA ARG A 323 32.03 -8.81 -12.29
C ARG A 323 31.22 -9.13 -11.04
N LYS A 324 31.25 -8.21 -10.06
CA LYS A 324 30.51 -8.36 -8.79
C LYS A 324 29.33 -7.38 -8.75
N ALA A 325 28.18 -7.86 -8.31
CA ALA A 325 27.02 -7.02 -8.03
C ALA A 325 27.40 -5.96 -6.97
N PRO A 326 27.11 -4.68 -7.23
CA PRO A 326 27.30 -3.60 -6.23
C PRO A 326 26.51 -3.76 -4.95
N ASP A 327 25.36 -4.40 -5.02
CA ASP A 327 24.53 -4.73 -3.88
C ASP A 327 24.07 -6.20 -3.97
N LYS A 328 24.01 -6.86 -2.80
CA LYS A 328 23.66 -8.29 -2.72
C LYS A 328 22.16 -8.57 -2.89
N ILE A 329 21.31 -7.56 -2.67
CA ILE A 329 19.84 -7.71 -2.73
C ILE A 329 19.35 -7.28 -4.12
N ALA A 330 19.64 -6.05 -4.49
CA ALA A 330 19.28 -5.47 -5.77
C ALA A 330 20.22 -4.32 -6.12
N SER A 331 20.93 -4.45 -7.21
CA SER A 331 21.74 -3.36 -7.77
C SER A 331 20.91 -2.55 -8.75
N VAL A 332 21.16 -1.25 -8.85
CA VAL A 332 20.40 -0.40 -9.77
C VAL A 332 21.32 0.23 -10.81
N ILE A 333 20.94 0.04 -12.09
CA ILE A 333 21.55 0.67 -13.25
C ILE A 333 20.57 1.73 -13.77
N GLU A 334 21.08 2.93 -13.99
CA GLU A 334 20.30 4.03 -14.56
C GLU A 334 20.65 4.21 -16.03
N LEU A 335 19.62 4.24 -16.88
CA LEU A 335 19.70 4.62 -18.27
C LEU A 335 19.06 5.99 -18.46
N THR A 336 19.73 6.86 -19.24
CA THR A 336 19.18 8.18 -19.60
C THR A 336 18.88 8.20 -21.09
N PHE A 337 17.75 8.80 -21.44
CA PHE A 337 17.30 9.06 -22.81
C PHE A 337 17.09 10.56 -22.97
N ASP A 338 17.62 11.15 -24.05
CA ASP A 338 17.56 12.61 -24.29
C ASP A 338 16.20 13.08 -24.85
N SER A 339 15.16 12.29 -24.64
CA SER A 339 13.78 12.61 -24.99
C SER A 339 12.82 12.05 -23.94
N VAL A 340 11.63 12.61 -23.88
CA VAL A 340 10.53 12.00 -23.16
C VAL A 340 10.09 10.78 -23.94
N LEU A 341 10.29 9.61 -23.38
CA LEU A 341 9.79 8.37 -23.97
C LEU A 341 8.27 8.31 -23.85
N PRO A 342 7.58 7.73 -24.85
CA PRO A 342 6.14 7.58 -24.79
C PRO A 342 5.71 6.87 -23.50
N ARG A 343 4.71 7.42 -22.85
CA ARG A 343 4.11 6.75 -21.67
C ARG A 343 3.41 5.44 -22.05
N TYR A 344 3.17 5.18 -23.34
CA TYR A 344 2.51 4.04 -23.96
C TYR A 344 3.15 3.63 -25.28
N PRO A 345 2.94 2.41 -25.72
CA PRO A 345 3.74 1.27 -25.29
C PRO A 345 5.13 1.38 -25.89
N ILE A 346 6.10 1.28 -25.06
CA ILE A 346 7.46 1.04 -25.56
C ILE A 346 7.41 -0.39 -26.11
N LYS A 347 7.34 -0.56 -27.43
CA LYS A 347 7.46 -1.87 -28.07
C LYS A 347 8.80 -2.48 -27.67
N SER A 348 8.77 -3.58 -26.97
CA SER A 348 9.95 -4.38 -26.73
C SER A 348 10.16 -5.36 -27.89
N MET A 349 11.38 -5.69 -28.16
CA MET A 349 11.82 -6.44 -29.33
C MET A 349 11.55 -7.93 -29.24
N ASN A 350 10.44 -8.45 -29.12
CA ASN A 350 10.04 -9.82 -29.42
C ASN A 350 8.53 -9.88 -29.46
N ASP A 351 7.96 -9.32 -30.51
CA ASP A 351 6.52 -9.07 -30.64
C ASP A 351 5.66 -10.33 -30.78
N ASN A 352 6.24 -11.51 -30.78
CA ASN A 352 5.46 -12.72 -30.94
C ASN A 352 4.84 -13.27 -29.64
N ASN A 353 5.12 -12.66 -28.47
CA ASN A 353 4.60 -13.13 -27.16
C ASN A 353 4.52 -12.04 -26.07
N TYR A 354 4.28 -10.79 -26.42
CA TYR A 354 4.18 -9.71 -25.42
C TYR A 354 2.75 -9.22 -25.31
N ASP A 355 2.18 -9.36 -24.12
CA ASP A 355 1.05 -8.55 -23.70
C ASP A 355 1.51 -7.09 -23.67
N ILE A 356 1.29 -6.36 -24.76
CA ILE A 356 1.29 -4.91 -24.77
C ILE A 356 0.15 -4.54 -23.85
N ILE A 357 0.47 -3.88 -22.72
CA ILE A 357 -0.60 -3.34 -21.90
C ILE A 357 -1.08 -2.10 -22.64
N ASP A 358 -2.06 -2.28 -23.52
CA ASP A 358 -2.78 -1.19 -24.11
C ASP A 358 -3.50 -0.43 -23.00
N GLY A 359 -3.20 0.86 -22.91
CA GLY A 359 -3.83 1.76 -21.93
C GLY A 359 -5.27 2.15 -22.28
N ASN A 360 -5.93 1.36 -23.10
CA ASN A 360 -7.34 1.49 -23.45
C ASN A 360 -8.06 0.18 -23.10
N ASN A 361 -8.42 0.04 -21.81
CA ASN A 361 -9.60 -0.68 -21.35
C ASN A 361 -9.89 -0.24 -19.91
#